data_c298ff9e530bb36ec687e5a5de0c2961
#
_entry.id   c298ff9e530bb36ec687e5a5de0c2961
#
_cell.length_a   1.000
_cell.length_b   1.000
_cell.length_c   1.000
_cell.angle_alpha   90.00
_cell.angle_beta   90.00
_cell.angle_gamma   90.00
#
_symmetry.space_group_name_H-M   'P 1'
#
loop_
_entity.id
_entity.type
_entity.pdbx_description
1 polymer ?
#
loop_
_entity_poly.entity_id
_entity_poly.type
_entity_poly.pdbx_seq_one_letter_code
_entity_poly.pdbx_strand_id
1 'polypeptide(L)'
;SAYRLVKLWPSQLEYWNIFEMTINAMMLKEIKAAAIQIQEGELVGFPTETVYGLGADATSDDAVTKIFSTKGRPKFNPLIIHVTSIEEARQYGVFSKAALDIAHHFWPGPLTLILPRTTECSISWLATAGLSTIALRVPDHPIANELIKRADRPIAAPSANRSGKISPTRAEDVIE
;
A
#
# COMPACT_ATOMS: atom_id res chain seq x y z
N SER A 1 -14.81 -19.57 -0.45
CA SER A 1 -14.62 -18.33 0.21
C SER A 1 -13.20 -18.26 0.66
N ALA A 2 -12.48 -17.58 0.33
CA ALA A 2 -11.80 -16.95 1.11
C ALA A 2 -10.49 -16.34 1.13
N TYR A 3 -10.44 -15.13 1.23
CA TYR A 3 -9.24 -14.41 1.51
C TYR A 3 -9.24 -14.11 3.02
N ARG A 4 -8.17 -14.42 3.73
CA ARG A 4 -8.01 -14.04 5.13
C ARG A 4 -7.62 -12.57 5.17
N LEU A 5 -8.61 -11.68 5.21
CA LEU A 5 -8.37 -10.27 5.42
C LEU A 5 -7.88 -10.05 6.84
N VAL A 6 -6.61 -9.70 7.01
CA VAL A 6 -6.09 -9.22 8.28
C VAL A 6 -6.33 -7.72 8.35
N LYS A 7 -7.17 -7.30 9.29
CA LYS A 7 -7.40 -5.88 9.56
C LYS A 7 -6.37 -5.43 10.60
N LEU A 8 -5.45 -4.56 10.22
CA LEU A 8 -4.61 -3.85 11.18
C LEU A 8 -5.43 -2.77 11.86
N TRP A 9 -5.82 -3.05 13.09
CA TRP A 9 -6.59 -2.15 13.92
C TRP A 9 -5.78 -1.71 15.13
N PRO A 10 -5.59 -0.41 15.35
CA PRO A 10 -5.15 0.04 16.65
C PRO A 10 -6.35 -0.09 17.62
N SER A 11 -6.38 -1.17 18.42
CA SER A 11 -7.34 -1.31 19.48
C SER A 11 -7.19 -0.15 20.46
N GLN A 12 -8.19 0.73 20.53
CA GLN A 12 -8.29 1.91 21.40
C GLN A 12 -7.64 3.22 20.90
N LEU A 13 -8.07 3.76 19.77
CA LEU A 13 -7.82 5.18 19.48
C LEU A 13 -9.16 5.86 19.15
N GLU A 14 -9.79 6.42 20.20
CA GLU A 14 -11.01 7.23 20.06
C GLU A 14 -10.74 8.63 19.47
N TYR A 15 -9.48 9.10 19.39
CA TYR A 15 -9.14 10.41 18.83
C TYR A 15 -7.74 10.38 18.15
N TRP A 16 -7.74 10.63 16.87
CA TRP A 16 -6.55 10.68 16.02
C TRP A 16 -5.77 11.98 16.22
N ASN A 17 -4.65 11.92 16.92
CA ASN A 17 -3.57 12.86 16.68
C ASN A 17 -2.46 12.11 15.92
N ILE A 18 -2.51 12.15 14.58
CA ILE A 18 -1.58 11.42 13.68
C ILE A 18 -0.12 11.80 13.97
N PHE A 19 0.11 13.00 14.49
CA PHE A 19 1.45 13.53 14.79
C PHE A 19 2.12 12.94 16.03
N GLU A 20 1.40 12.21 16.89
CA GLU A 20 1.94 11.65 18.15
C GLU A 20 1.76 10.12 18.28
N MET A 21 1.38 9.43 17.21
CA MET A 21 1.13 7.99 17.29
C MET A 21 2.45 7.21 17.45
N THR A 22 2.72 6.79 18.67
CA THR A 22 3.82 5.84 18.96
C THR A 22 3.31 4.41 18.80
N ILE A 23 4.01 3.61 17.97
CA ILE A 23 3.71 2.19 17.82
C ILE A 23 4.06 1.48 19.13
N ASN A 24 3.05 1.00 19.85
CA ASN A 24 3.25 0.22 21.06
C ASN A 24 3.54 -1.27 20.76
N ALA A 25 3.89 -2.04 21.80
CA ALA A 25 4.29 -3.45 21.65
C ALA A 25 3.16 -4.33 21.08
N MET A 26 1.89 -4.04 21.38
CA MET A 26 0.75 -4.79 20.86
C MET A 26 0.54 -4.50 19.37
N MET A 27 0.54 -3.24 18.98
CA MET A 27 0.47 -2.83 17.56
C MET A 27 1.63 -3.43 16.75
N LEU A 28 2.83 -3.44 17.31
CA LEU A 28 4.00 -4.04 16.66
C LEU A 28 3.83 -5.54 16.42
N LYS A 29 3.20 -6.27 17.34
CA LYS A 29 2.86 -7.69 17.17
C LYS A 29 1.86 -7.89 16.02
N GLU A 30 0.83 -7.05 15.94
CA GLU A 30 -0.17 -7.10 14.86
C GLU A 30 0.45 -6.76 13.51
N ILE A 31 1.30 -5.73 13.44
CA ILE A 31 2.02 -5.36 12.20
C ILE A 31 2.94 -6.49 11.74
N LYS A 32 3.65 -7.16 12.65
CA LYS A 32 4.47 -8.33 12.33
C LYS A 32 3.64 -9.47 11.72
N ALA A 33 2.50 -9.77 12.32
CA ALA A 33 1.60 -10.80 11.82
C ALA A 33 1.06 -10.43 10.43
N ALA A 34 0.70 -9.16 10.21
CA ALA A 34 0.24 -8.66 8.91
C ALA A 34 1.36 -8.69 7.85
N ALA A 35 2.59 -8.38 8.21
CA ALA A 35 3.74 -8.47 7.31
C ALA A 35 3.96 -9.91 6.82
N ILE A 36 3.82 -10.90 7.70
CA ILE A 36 3.87 -12.32 7.32
C ILE A 36 2.75 -12.64 6.32
N GLN A 37 1.52 -12.14 6.53
CA GLN A 37 0.43 -12.36 5.58
C GLN A 37 0.72 -11.77 4.21
N ILE A 38 1.32 -10.57 4.12
CA ILE A 38 1.79 -10.00 2.85
C ILE A 38 2.81 -10.93 2.18
N GLN A 39 3.81 -11.44 2.94
CA GLN A 39 4.84 -12.35 2.43
C GLN A 39 4.26 -13.69 1.95
N GLU A 40 3.17 -14.15 2.57
CA GLU A 40 2.41 -15.35 2.18
C GLU A 40 1.46 -15.10 0.99
N GLY A 41 1.45 -13.88 0.44
CA GLY A 41 0.59 -13.48 -0.69
C GLY A 41 -0.86 -13.27 -0.31
N GLU A 42 -1.17 -13.00 0.97
CA GLU A 42 -2.51 -12.69 1.45
C GLU A 42 -2.79 -11.19 1.45
N LEU A 43 -4.06 -10.80 1.61
CA LEU A 43 -4.50 -9.42 1.63
C LEU A 43 -4.49 -8.87 3.05
N VAL A 44 -4.02 -7.62 3.19
CA VAL A 44 -4.03 -6.89 4.46
C VAL A 44 -4.72 -5.54 4.31
N GLY A 45 -5.72 -5.25 5.14
CA GLY A 45 -6.26 -3.91 5.31
C GLY A 45 -5.40 -3.10 6.27
N PHE A 46 -4.94 -1.93 5.87
CA PHE A 46 -4.08 -1.09 6.71
C PHE A 46 -4.38 0.41 6.55
N PRO A 47 -4.19 1.21 7.61
CA PRO A 47 -4.41 2.66 7.56
C PRO A 47 -3.29 3.38 6.81
N THR A 48 -3.66 4.49 6.16
CA THR A 48 -2.73 5.50 5.66
C THR A 48 -3.18 6.88 6.16
N GLU A 49 -2.40 7.93 5.87
CA GLU A 49 -2.78 9.32 6.21
C GLU A 49 -3.98 9.84 5.40
N THR A 50 -4.47 9.05 4.44
CA THR A 50 -5.66 9.40 3.63
C THR A 50 -6.85 8.49 3.94
N VAL A 51 -6.78 7.23 3.50
CA VAL A 51 -7.85 6.24 3.66
C VAL A 51 -7.22 4.87 3.94
N TYR A 52 -8.02 3.89 4.38
CA TYR A 52 -7.54 2.51 4.47
C TYR A 52 -7.23 1.95 3.08
N GLY A 53 -6.06 1.31 2.98
CA GLY A 53 -5.62 0.56 1.82
C GLY A 53 -5.88 -0.93 1.96
N LEU A 54 -6.15 -1.60 0.84
CA LEU A 54 -6.15 -3.07 0.74
C LEU A 54 -4.86 -3.48 0.06
N GLY A 55 -3.89 -3.93 0.86
CA GLY A 55 -2.53 -4.23 0.43
C GLY A 55 -2.27 -5.68 0.11
N ALA A 56 -1.38 -5.88 -0.84
CA ALA A 56 -0.79 -7.16 -1.19
C ALA A 56 0.64 -6.99 -1.70
N ASP A 57 1.43 -8.07 -1.74
CA ASP A 57 2.75 -8.08 -2.37
C ASP A 57 2.64 -7.65 -3.85
N ALA A 58 3.23 -6.50 -4.17
CA ALA A 58 3.18 -5.93 -5.51
C ALA A 58 4.01 -6.72 -6.55
N THR A 59 4.89 -7.61 -6.09
CA THR A 59 5.74 -8.43 -6.97
C THR A 59 5.07 -9.76 -7.36
N SER A 60 3.98 -10.14 -6.67
CA SER A 60 3.25 -11.39 -6.88
C SER A 60 1.99 -11.18 -7.72
N ASP A 61 1.93 -11.81 -8.91
CA ASP A 61 0.74 -11.78 -9.77
C ASP A 61 -0.50 -12.37 -9.07
N ASP A 62 -0.31 -13.43 -8.29
CA ASP A 62 -1.39 -14.08 -7.54
C ASP A 62 -1.94 -13.14 -6.45
N ALA A 63 -1.06 -12.49 -5.68
CA ALA A 63 -1.46 -11.56 -4.64
C ALA A 63 -2.17 -10.32 -5.22
N VAL A 64 -1.66 -9.77 -6.32
CA VAL A 64 -2.29 -8.67 -7.06
C VAL A 64 -3.66 -9.09 -7.61
N THR A 65 -3.80 -10.30 -8.14
CA THR A 65 -5.07 -10.83 -8.64
C THR A 65 -6.13 -10.92 -7.53
N LYS A 66 -5.72 -11.26 -6.29
CA LYS A 66 -6.62 -11.26 -5.13
C LYS A 66 -7.21 -9.87 -4.86
N ILE A 67 -6.42 -8.77 -5.01
CA ILE A 67 -6.94 -7.39 -4.87
C ILE A 67 -8.07 -7.15 -5.86
N PHE A 68 -7.86 -7.44 -7.15
CA PHE A 68 -8.86 -7.20 -8.19
C PHE A 68 -10.15 -8.00 -7.95
N SER A 69 -10.02 -9.29 -7.61
CA SER A 69 -11.17 -10.15 -7.37
C SER A 69 -11.96 -9.75 -6.13
N THR A 70 -11.28 -9.44 -5.01
CA THR A 70 -11.93 -9.04 -3.75
C THR A 70 -12.72 -7.74 -3.89
N LYS A 71 -12.16 -6.78 -4.64
CA LYS A 71 -12.80 -5.47 -4.84
C LYS A 71 -13.83 -5.43 -5.97
N GLY A 72 -13.90 -6.44 -6.82
CA GLY A 72 -14.61 -6.35 -8.11
C GLY A 72 -14.02 -5.24 -9.00
N ARG A 73 -12.69 -5.00 -8.90
CA ARG A 73 -12.02 -3.91 -9.61
C ARG A 73 -11.67 -4.33 -11.03
N PRO A 74 -11.95 -3.48 -12.05
CA PRO A 74 -11.52 -3.74 -13.41
C PRO A 74 -9.98 -3.81 -13.51
N LYS A 75 -9.46 -4.84 -14.20
CA LYS A 75 -8.01 -5.08 -14.32
C LYS A 75 -7.25 -4.01 -15.11
N PHE A 76 -7.94 -3.15 -15.86
CA PHE A 76 -7.34 -2.02 -16.58
C PHE A 76 -7.08 -0.79 -15.68
N ASN A 77 -7.47 -0.81 -14.42
CA ASN A 77 -7.21 0.28 -13.46
C ASN A 77 -5.93 -0.03 -12.67
N PRO A 78 -4.79 0.65 -12.93
CA PRO A 78 -3.55 0.39 -12.23
C PRO A 78 -3.67 0.64 -10.72
N LEU A 79 -2.77 0.02 -9.97
CA LEU A 79 -2.66 0.15 -8.51
C LEU A 79 -1.53 1.09 -8.14
N ILE A 80 -1.64 1.73 -6.97
CA ILE A 80 -0.56 2.52 -6.38
C ILE A 80 0.34 1.56 -5.60
N ILE A 81 1.64 1.65 -5.86
CA ILE A 81 2.66 0.87 -5.17
C ILE A 81 3.26 1.72 -4.06
N HIS A 82 3.15 1.23 -2.84
CA HIS A 82 3.65 1.87 -1.64
C HIS A 82 5.01 1.30 -1.28
N VAL A 83 5.95 2.19 -1.02
CA VAL A 83 7.34 1.91 -0.66
C VAL A 83 7.75 2.73 0.56
N THR A 84 8.91 2.44 1.14
CA THR A 84 9.37 3.09 2.39
C THR A 84 10.17 4.36 2.15
N SER A 85 10.77 4.53 0.98
CA SER A 85 11.67 5.66 0.69
C SER A 85 11.79 5.97 -0.81
N ILE A 86 12.41 7.12 -1.12
CA ILE A 86 12.77 7.49 -2.49
C ILE A 86 13.79 6.50 -3.07
N GLU A 87 14.73 6.03 -2.27
CA GLU A 87 15.77 5.07 -2.68
C GLU A 87 15.13 3.75 -3.13
N GLU A 88 14.15 3.26 -2.37
CA GLU A 88 13.39 2.07 -2.76
C GLU A 88 12.56 2.33 -4.02
N ALA A 89 11.86 3.48 -4.10
CA ALA A 89 11.06 3.87 -5.27
C ALA A 89 11.86 3.89 -6.57
N ARG A 90 13.15 4.28 -6.51
CA ARG A 90 14.06 4.33 -7.67
C ARG A 90 14.40 2.95 -8.23
N GLN A 91 14.16 1.88 -7.51
CA GLN A 91 14.31 0.53 -8.06
C GLN A 91 13.21 0.21 -9.07
N TYR A 92 12.06 0.86 -8.95
CA TYR A 92 10.86 0.57 -9.75
C TYR A 92 10.53 1.65 -10.78
N GLY A 93 10.85 2.91 -10.50
CA GLY A 93 10.55 4.06 -11.35
C GLY A 93 11.76 4.90 -11.74
N VAL A 94 11.77 5.41 -12.97
CA VAL A 94 12.81 6.30 -13.48
C VAL A 94 12.46 7.73 -13.10
N PHE A 95 13.27 8.34 -12.23
CA PHE A 95 13.07 9.71 -11.76
C PHE A 95 13.84 10.71 -12.61
N SER A 96 13.14 11.70 -13.16
CA SER A 96 13.77 12.94 -13.64
C SER A 96 14.21 13.80 -12.45
N LYS A 97 15.02 14.83 -12.70
CA LYS A 97 15.40 15.81 -11.67
C LYS A 97 14.16 16.44 -11.04
N ALA A 98 13.19 16.89 -11.84
CA ALA A 98 11.94 17.47 -11.34
C ALA A 98 11.13 16.49 -10.49
N ALA A 99 11.05 15.20 -10.87
CA ALA A 99 10.38 14.19 -10.08
C ALA A 99 11.07 13.95 -8.73
N LEU A 100 12.40 13.99 -8.68
CA LEU A 100 13.16 13.89 -7.43
C LEU A 100 12.93 15.10 -6.53
N ASP A 101 12.97 16.31 -7.08
CA ASP A 101 12.72 17.54 -6.33
C ASP A 101 11.32 17.54 -5.69
N ILE A 102 10.30 17.08 -6.44
CA ILE A 102 8.92 16.91 -5.94
C ILE A 102 8.86 15.81 -4.87
N ALA A 103 9.49 14.64 -5.11
CA ALA A 103 9.49 13.55 -4.14
C ALA A 103 10.15 13.99 -2.82
N HIS A 104 11.29 14.65 -2.85
CA HIS A 104 11.96 15.17 -1.66
C HIS A 104 11.12 16.18 -0.87
N HIS A 105 10.25 16.93 -1.54
CA HIS A 105 9.41 17.92 -0.89
C HIS A 105 8.12 17.34 -0.29
N PHE A 106 7.53 16.31 -0.94
CA PHE A 106 6.19 15.83 -0.60
C PHE A 106 6.15 14.39 -0.07
N TRP A 107 7.26 13.66 -0.02
CA TRP A 107 7.36 12.33 0.56
C TRP A 107 8.20 12.33 1.84
N PRO A 108 7.74 11.61 2.86
CA PRO A 108 6.49 10.84 2.94
C PRO A 108 5.25 11.75 2.88
N GLY A 109 4.17 11.25 2.25
CA GLY A 109 2.92 12.03 2.13
C GLY A 109 1.93 11.48 1.11
N PRO A 110 0.80 12.19 0.91
CA PRO A 110 -0.33 11.72 0.09
C PRO A 110 -0.08 11.80 -1.42
N LEU A 111 1.08 12.29 -1.85
CA LEU A 111 1.41 12.42 -3.27
C LEU A 111 1.73 11.07 -3.89
N THR A 112 1.11 10.78 -5.04
CA THR A 112 1.48 9.67 -5.92
C THR A 112 2.17 10.20 -7.16
N LEU A 113 3.36 9.69 -7.46
CA LEU A 113 4.09 9.99 -8.70
C LEU A 113 3.88 8.87 -9.71
N ILE A 114 3.56 9.26 -10.96
CA ILE A 114 3.49 8.33 -12.10
C ILE A 114 4.78 8.50 -12.89
N LEU A 115 5.58 7.43 -12.93
CA LEU A 115 6.92 7.42 -13.51
C LEU A 115 7.06 6.30 -14.53
N PRO A 116 7.97 6.43 -15.53
CA PRO A 116 8.34 5.29 -16.36
C PRO A 116 8.89 4.15 -15.48
N ARG A 117 8.54 2.90 -15.78
CA ARG A 117 9.12 1.73 -15.10
C ARG A 117 10.61 1.63 -15.43
N THR A 118 11.41 1.15 -14.48
CA THR A 118 12.78 0.72 -14.77
C THR A 118 12.76 -0.58 -15.58
N THR A 119 13.84 -0.89 -16.27
CA THR A 119 14.00 -2.15 -17.02
C THR A 119 13.96 -3.37 -16.10
N GLU A 120 14.51 -3.26 -14.89
CA GLU A 120 14.61 -4.31 -13.89
C GLU A 120 13.45 -4.30 -12.88
N CYS A 121 12.37 -3.56 -13.19
CA CYS A 121 11.23 -3.42 -12.27
C CYS A 121 10.55 -4.77 -12.00
N SER A 122 10.67 -5.26 -10.77
CA SER A 122 10.09 -6.53 -10.31
C SER A 122 8.58 -6.45 -10.01
N ILE A 123 7.96 -5.29 -10.09
CA ILE A 123 6.52 -5.13 -9.84
C ILE A 123 5.71 -5.86 -10.92
N SER A 124 4.70 -6.60 -10.47
CA SER A 124 3.74 -7.29 -11.34
C SER A 124 3.19 -6.38 -12.44
N TRP A 125 3.17 -6.85 -13.66
CA TRP A 125 2.53 -6.15 -14.78
C TRP A 125 1.02 -5.99 -14.58
N LEU A 126 0.38 -6.88 -13.82
CA LEU A 126 -1.03 -6.74 -13.44
C LEU A 126 -1.25 -5.51 -12.57
N ALA A 127 -0.32 -5.21 -11.65
CA ALA A 127 -0.41 -4.04 -10.78
C ALA A 127 -0.35 -2.71 -11.57
N THR A 128 0.36 -2.69 -12.69
CA THR A 128 0.43 -1.51 -13.58
C THR A 128 -0.57 -1.57 -14.74
N ALA A 129 -1.47 -2.55 -14.77
CA ALA A 129 -2.43 -2.77 -15.87
C ALA A 129 -1.73 -2.89 -17.25
N GLY A 130 -0.52 -3.45 -17.29
CA GLY A 130 0.29 -3.60 -18.51
C GLY A 130 0.94 -2.30 -19.02
N LEU A 131 0.86 -1.19 -18.27
CA LEU A 131 1.43 0.10 -18.66
C LEU A 131 2.95 0.12 -18.44
N SER A 132 3.65 0.86 -19.27
CA SER A 132 5.08 1.15 -19.14
C SER A 132 5.39 2.19 -18.04
N THR A 133 4.36 2.64 -17.32
CA THR A 133 4.45 3.54 -16.18
C THR A 133 4.03 2.85 -14.91
N ILE A 134 4.50 3.38 -13.77
CA ILE A 134 4.19 2.89 -12.44
C ILE A 134 3.80 4.06 -11.53
N ALA A 135 2.77 3.86 -10.71
CA ALA A 135 2.33 4.80 -9.70
C ALA A 135 2.98 4.47 -8.36
N LEU A 136 3.83 5.36 -7.85
CA LEU A 136 4.61 5.16 -6.62
C LEU A 136 4.22 6.19 -5.55
N ARG A 137 4.23 5.76 -4.29
CA ARG A 137 3.98 6.62 -3.13
C ARG A 137 4.78 6.14 -1.92
N VAL A 138 5.30 7.09 -1.15
CA VAL A 138 5.81 6.87 0.21
C VAL A 138 4.77 7.44 1.19
N PRO A 139 3.98 6.61 1.89
CA PRO A 139 2.91 7.10 2.76
C PRO A 139 3.47 7.76 4.03
N ASP A 140 2.77 8.77 4.56
CA ASP A 140 3.09 9.38 5.84
C ASP A 140 2.19 8.84 6.96
N HIS A 141 2.35 7.56 7.26
CA HIS A 141 1.61 6.89 8.32
C HIS A 141 2.47 5.83 9.01
N PRO A 142 2.68 5.90 10.34
CA PRO A 142 3.61 5.01 11.05
C PRO A 142 3.32 3.52 10.84
N ILE A 143 2.04 3.12 10.90
CA ILE A 143 1.65 1.71 10.68
C ILE A 143 1.93 1.27 9.25
N ALA A 144 1.60 2.10 8.25
CA ALA A 144 1.86 1.77 6.85
C ALA A 144 3.36 1.58 6.61
N ASN A 145 4.18 2.52 7.07
CA ASN A 145 5.64 2.45 6.92
C ASN A 145 6.24 1.23 7.61
N GLU A 146 5.82 0.95 8.84
CA GLU A 146 6.32 -0.20 9.58
C GLU A 146 5.86 -1.53 8.95
N LEU A 147 4.65 -1.58 8.39
CA LEU A 147 4.15 -2.75 7.65
C LEU A 147 4.99 -3.02 6.41
N ILE A 148 5.19 -2.01 5.55
CA ILE A 148 5.98 -2.13 4.32
C ILE A 148 7.41 -2.58 4.65
N LYS A 149 8.03 -1.92 5.63
CA LYS A 149 9.38 -2.25 6.10
C LYS A 149 9.51 -3.69 6.58
N ARG A 150 8.52 -4.19 7.34
CA ARG A 150 8.56 -5.56 7.88
C ARG A 150 8.18 -6.61 6.86
N ALA A 151 7.31 -6.28 5.93
CA ALA A 151 7.00 -7.16 4.83
C ALA A 151 8.22 -7.37 3.92
N ASP A 152 9.17 -6.41 3.92
CA ASP A 152 10.32 -6.40 3.03
C ASP A 152 9.90 -6.58 1.56
N ARG A 153 8.79 -5.92 1.21
CA ARG A 153 8.14 -5.99 -0.10
C ARG A 153 7.45 -4.65 -0.41
N PRO A 154 7.48 -4.19 -1.66
CA PRO A 154 6.59 -3.12 -2.11
C PRO A 154 5.13 -3.59 -2.04
N ILE A 155 4.23 -2.76 -1.55
CA ILE A 155 2.82 -3.11 -1.36
C ILE A 155 1.95 -2.42 -2.40
N ALA A 156 1.28 -3.18 -3.25
CA ALA A 156 0.21 -2.69 -4.11
C ALA A 156 -1.04 -2.46 -3.25
N ALA A 157 -1.52 -1.22 -3.17
CA ALA A 157 -2.69 -0.91 -2.33
C ALA A 157 -3.60 0.15 -2.95
N PRO A 158 -4.74 -0.22 -3.52
CA PRO A 158 -5.87 0.68 -3.71
C PRO A 158 -6.58 0.93 -2.38
N SER A 159 -7.53 1.90 -2.35
CA SER A 159 -8.43 2.06 -1.20
C SER A 159 -9.18 0.76 -0.88
N ALA A 160 -9.52 0.51 0.40
CA ALA A 160 -10.05 -0.78 0.84
C ALA A 160 -11.58 -0.95 0.68
N ASN A 161 -12.24 -0.15 -0.16
CA ASN A 161 -13.65 -0.28 -0.52
C ASN A 161 -13.87 -1.21 -1.72
N ARG A 162 -15.07 -1.70 -1.90
CA ARG A 162 -15.50 -2.28 -3.18
C ARG A 162 -15.44 -1.23 -4.28
N SER A 163 -15.11 -1.63 -5.50
CA SER A 163 -14.98 -0.71 -6.64
C SER A 163 -16.25 0.14 -6.82
N GLY A 164 -16.10 1.46 -6.92
CA GLY A 164 -17.20 2.41 -7.07
C GLY A 164 -17.94 2.79 -5.77
N LYS A 165 -17.50 2.30 -4.61
CA LYS A 165 -18.01 2.69 -3.30
C LYS A 165 -17.11 3.73 -2.62
N ILE A 166 -17.58 4.32 -1.51
CA ILE A 166 -16.81 5.29 -0.72
C ILE A 166 -15.60 4.62 -0.09
N SER A 167 -14.45 5.31 -0.11
CA SER A 167 -13.23 4.82 0.50
C SER A 167 -13.33 4.82 2.04
N PRO A 168 -12.94 3.74 2.73
CA PRO A 168 -13.06 3.63 4.17
C PRO A 168 -12.04 4.51 4.88
N THR A 169 -12.53 5.26 5.86
CA THR A 169 -11.70 6.03 6.81
C THR A 169 -11.64 5.37 8.19
N ARG A 170 -12.40 4.28 8.37
CA ARG A 170 -12.42 3.46 9.59
C ARG A 170 -12.16 2.00 9.22
N ALA A 171 -11.57 1.26 10.16
CA ALA A 171 -11.26 -0.15 9.90
C ALA A 171 -12.51 -1.03 9.82
N GLU A 172 -13.61 -0.68 10.51
CA GLU A 172 -14.89 -1.39 10.41
C GLU A 172 -15.41 -1.41 8.98
N ASP A 173 -15.19 -0.32 8.23
CA ASP A 173 -15.68 -0.13 6.87
C ASP A 173 -14.77 -0.80 5.81
N VAL A 174 -13.66 -1.45 6.24
CA VAL A 174 -12.75 -2.14 5.33
C VAL A 174 -13.41 -3.40 4.82
N ILE A 175 -13.83 -3.36 3.59
CA ILE A 175 -14.49 -4.42 2.79
C ILE A 175 -15.48 -5.24 3.61
N GLU A 176 -16.69 -4.75 3.66
CA GLU A 176 -17.87 -5.54 3.90
C GLU A 176 -18.39 -6.16 2.60
#